data_5ef83e7d07856740fa6bebe27eae0287
#
_entry.id   5ef83e7d07856740fa6bebe27eae0287
#
_cell.length_a   1.000
_cell.length_b   1.000
_cell.length_c   1.000
_cell.angle_alpha   90.00
_cell.angle_beta   90.00
_cell.angle_gamma   90.00
#
_symmetry.space_group_name_H-M   'P 1'
#
loop_
_entity.id
_entity.type
_entity.pdbx_description
1 polymer ?
#
loop_
_entity_poly.entity_id
_entity_poly.type
_entity_poly.pdbx_seq_one_letter_code
_entity_poly.pdbx_strand_id
1 'polypeptide(L)'
;EQISPSMLFRVLHYSGEQALVNPGKASKMLMKLSQILRYQLYDCNREKVLLNTEIKFLTNYLELEQLVSGKFDFHMNASGETGRTFVFPLLFIPFIQYTVKQIETQEEHPASIDIHLHAEDENIQFNCQVSIPCLEPEQELNKIRQRLDLQYGENYRLELTGQSIQLELKGGGK
;
A
#
# COMPACT_ATOMS: atom_id res chain seq x y z
N GLU A 1 -0.12 -6.88 8.84
CA GLU A 1 -0.23 -7.97 7.86
C GLU A 1 1.03 -8.01 7.01
N GLN A 2 1.65 -9.16 6.92
CA GLN A 2 2.84 -9.39 6.12
C GLN A 2 2.44 -9.62 4.65
N ILE A 3 3.37 -9.43 3.71
CA ILE A 3 3.18 -9.90 2.34
C ILE A 3 2.80 -11.37 2.37
N SER A 4 1.74 -11.72 1.66
CA SER A 4 1.25 -13.09 1.65
C SER A 4 2.28 -14.02 0.97
N PRO A 5 2.41 -15.27 1.44
CA PRO A 5 3.25 -16.26 0.76
C PRO A 5 2.90 -16.41 -0.72
N SER A 6 1.62 -16.27 -1.09
CA SER A 6 1.17 -16.36 -2.47
C SER A 6 1.76 -15.25 -3.35
N MET A 7 1.84 -14.02 -2.86
CA MET A 7 2.51 -12.93 -3.57
C MET A 7 4.00 -13.21 -3.75
N LEU A 8 4.68 -13.65 -2.68
CA LEU A 8 6.10 -14.00 -2.73
C LEU A 8 6.37 -15.05 -3.82
N PHE A 9 5.60 -16.15 -3.84
CA PHE A 9 5.75 -17.20 -4.85
C PHE A 9 5.43 -16.68 -6.25
N ARG A 10 4.40 -15.87 -6.43
CA ARG A 10 4.04 -15.27 -7.72
C ARG A 10 5.18 -14.41 -8.28
N VAL A 11 5.78 -13.55 -7.44
CA VAL A 11 6.90 -12.70 -7.83
C VAL A 11 8.12 -13.53 -8.19
N LEU A 12 8.48 -14.52 -7.38
CA LEU A 12 9.63 -15.39 -7.66
C LEU A 12 9.44 -16.21 -8.93
N HIS A 13 8.26 -16.79 -9.15
CA HIS A 13 7.94 -17.55 -10.35
C HIS A 13 8.04 -16.67 -11.60
N TYR A 14 7.38 -15.53 -11.61
CA TYR A 14 7.41 -14.60 -12.74
C TYR A 14 8.80 -14.02 -12.99
N SER A 15 9.59 -13.76 -11.94
CA SER A 15 10.98 -13.34 -12.08
C SER A 15 11.82 -14.42 -12.75
N GLY A 16 11.59 -15.71 -12.42
CA GLY A 16 12.24 -16.85 -13.07
C GLY A 16 11.93 -16.92 -14.57
N GLU A 17 10.67 -16.73 -14.96
CA GLU A 17 10.27 -16.66 -16.37
C GLU A 17 10.91 -15.48 -17.09
N GLN A 18 10.95 -14.31 -16.47
CA GLN A 18 11.54 -13.10 -17.03
C GLN A 18 13.06 -13.15 -17.10
N ALA A 19 13.73 -13.96 -16.31
CA ALA A 19 15.20 -14.06 -16.28
C ALA A 19 15.80 -14.40 -17.66
N LEU A 20 15.10 -15.18 -18.47
CA LEU A 20 15.53 -15.57 -19.82
C LEU A 20 15.09 -14.57 -20.90
N VAL A 21 13.94 -13.93 -20.72
CA VAL A 21 13.31 -13.05 -21.74
C VAL A 21 13.70 -11.60 -21.54
N ASN A 22 13.67 -11.13 -20.31
CA ASN A 22 13.99 -9.77 -19.90
C ASN A 22 14.71 -9.77 -18.57
N PRO A 23 16.04 -10.05 -18.55
CA PRO A 23 16.82 -10.14 -17.32
C PRO A 23 16.85 -8.83 -16.52
N GLY A 24 16.76 -7.69 -17.17
CA GLY A 24 16.67 -6.38 -16.51
C GLY A 24 15.38 -6.23 -15.69
N LYS A 25 14.25 -6.69 -16.22
CA LYS A 25 12.97 -6.71 -15.50
C LYS A 25 13.02 -7.67 -14.32
N ALA A 26 13.56 -8.88 -14.52
CA ALA A 26 13.73 -9.87 -13.46
C ALA A 26 14.58 -9.33 -12.31
N SER A 27 15.70 -8.70 -12.60
CA SER A 27 16.58 -8.07 -11.62
C SER A 27 15.85 -6.97 -10.83
N LYS A 28 15.11 -6.10 -11.51
CA LYS A 28 14.33 -5.02 -10.88
C LYS A 28 13.27 -5.58 -9.93
N MET A 29 12.58 -6.64 -10.32
CA MET A 29 11.56 -7.30 -9.50
C MET A 29 12.17 -7.88 -8.23
N LEU A 30 13.30 -8.58 -8.32
CA LEU A 30 13.99 -9.16 -7.16
C LEU A 30 14.55 -8.09 -6.23
N MET A 31 15.05 -6.97 -6.75
CA MET A 31 15.47 -5.83 -5.94
C MET A 31 14.30 -5.21 -5.16
N LYS A 32 13.15 -5.00 -5.81
CA LYS A 32 11.95 -4.48 -5.15
C LYS A 32 11.43 -5.44 -4.09
N LEU A 33 11.39 -6.73 -4.38
CA LEU A 33 11.03 -7.76 -3.40
C LEU A 33 11.96 -7.75 -2.20
N SER A 34 13.26 -7.65 -2.41
CA SER A 34 14.26 -7.55 -1.33
C SER A 34 14.02 -6.33 -0.43
N GLN A 35 13.71 -5.17 -1.00
CA GLN A 35 13.41 -3.95 -0.24
C GLN A 35 12.13 -4.10 0.60
N ILE A 36 11.11 -4.73 0.04
CA ILE A 36 9.85 -5.01 0.74
C ILE A 36 10.07 -5.98 1.90
N LEU A 37 10.78 -7.08 1.67
CA LEU A 37 11.10 -8.05 2.72
C LEU A 37 11.97 -7.45 3.82
N ARG A 38 12.92 -6.60 3.47
CA ARG A 38 13.74 -5.88 4.45
C ARG A 38 12.89 -5.00 5.37
N TYR A 39 11.96 -4.24 4.80
CA TYR A 39 11.02 -3.45 5.58
C TYR A 39 10.24 -4.31 6.57
N GLN A 40 9.69 -5.43 6.13
CA GLN A 40 8.90 -6.33 6.98
C GLN A 40 9.72 -7.01 8.06
N LEU A 41 10.97 -7.33 7.80
CA LEU A 41 11.83 -8.01 8.77
C LEU A 41 12.41 -7.08 9.85
N TYR A 42 12.65 -5.82 9.50
CA TYR A 42 13.37 -4.89 10.37
C TYR A 42 12.53 -3.69 10.82
N ASP A 43 11.88 -3.00 9.89
CA ASP A 43 11.22 -1.74 10.22
C ASP A 43 9.87 -1.95 10.91
N CYS A 44 9.07 -2.91 10.48
CA CYS A 44 7.76 -3.15 11.09
C CYS A 44 7.80 -3.81 12.48
N ASN A 45 8.97 -4.16 12.98
CA ASN A 45 9.14 -4.59 14.38
C ASN A 45 9.21 -3.41 15.37
N ARG A 46 9.27 -2.19 14.87
CA ARG A 46 9.21 -0.98 15.69
C ARG A 46 7.75 -0.63 15.98
N GLU A 47 7.53 0.02 17.10
CA GLU A 47 6.19 0.51 17.46
C GLU A 47 5.64 1.50 16.41
N LYS A 48 6.49 2.44 16.01
CA LYS A 48 6.19 3.43 14.97
C LYS A 48 7.38 3.63 14.05
N VAL A 49 7.09 4.01 12.82
CA VAL A 49 8.07 4.34 11.77
C VAL A 49 7.81 5.73 11.22
N LEU A 50 8.80 6.34 10.59
CA LEU A 50 8.60 7.61 9.87
C LEU A 50 7.66 7.38 8.68
N LEU A 51 6.77 8.33 8.45
CA LEU A 51 5.83 8.27 7.32
C LEU A 51 6.56 8.13 5.98
N ASN A 52 7.73 8.77 5.81
CA ASN A 52 8.56 8.57 4.61
C ASN A 52 8.97 7.11 4.40
N THR A 53 9.21 6.36 5.46
CA THR A 53 9.57 4.94 5.37
C THR A 53 8.37 4.10 4.90
N GLU A 54 7.17 4.40 5.41
CA GLU A 54 5.92 3.80 4.92
C GLU A 54 5.66 4.13 3.45
N ILE A 55 5.80 5.40 3.06
CA ILE A 55 5.60 5.84 1.66
C ILE A 55 6.54 5.08 0.71
N LYS A 56 7.81 4.92 1.10
CA LYS A 56 8.78 4.16 0.31
C LYS A 56 8.39 2.69 0.19
N PHE A 57 7.92 2.10 1.28
CA PHE A 57 7.42 0.72 1.26
C PHE A 57 6.20 0.57 0.33
N LEU A 58 5.19 1.45 0.42
CA LEU A 58 4.01 1.45 -0.43
C LEU A 58 4.36 1.62 -1.91
N THR A 59 5.31 2.51 -2.21
CA THR A 59 5.79 2.75 -3.57
C THR A 59 6.47 1.51 -4.14
N ASN A 60 7.37 0.89 -3.37
CA ASN A 60 8.03 -0.36 -3.77
C ASN A 60 7.02 -1.50 -4.01
N TYR A 61 6.00 -1.60 -3.16
CA TYR A 61 4.94 -2.59 -3.30
C TYR A 61 4.15 -2.38 -4.60
N LEU A 62 3.70 -1.16 -4.87
CA LEU A 62 2.95 -0.83 -6.09
C LEU A 62 3.77 -1.03 -7.35
N GLU A 63 5.05 -0.64 -7.34
CA GLU A 63 5.96 -0.87 -8.47
C GLU A 63 6.15 -2.38 -8.75
N LEU A 64 6.26 -3.18 -7.69
CA LEU A 64 6.38 -4.62 -7.83
C LEU A 64 5.11 -5.25 -8.40
N GLU A 65 3.94 -4.87 -7.88
CA GLU A 65 2.65 -5.33 -8.40
C GLU A 65 2.43 -4.91 -9.85
N GLN A 66 2.80 -3.69 -10.22
CA GLN A 66 2.75 -3.22 -11.60
C GLN A 66 3.64 -4.04 -12.53
N LEU A 67 4.85 -4.38 -12.10
CA LEU A 67 5.79 -5.20 -12.88
C LEU A 67 5.26 -6.63 -13.10
N VAL A 68 4.54 -7.19 -12.13
CA VAL A 68 3.98 -8.55 -12.20
C VAL A 68 2.69 -8.57 -13.00
N SER A 69 1.74 -7.70 -12.73
CA SER A 69 0.41 -7.74 -13.34
C SER A 69 0.31 -6.96 -14.65
N GLY A 70 0.97 -5.80 -14.73
CA GLY A 70 0.88 -4.87 -15.86
C GLY A 70 -0.51 -4.25 -16.05
N LYS A 71 -1.41 -4.38 -15.08
CA LYS A 71 -2.83 -4.04 -15.20
C LYS A 71 -3.19 -2.62 -14.79
N PHE A 72 -2.26 -1.88 -14.20
CA PHE A 72 -2.51 -0.53 -13.74
C PHE A 72 -1.26 0.35 -13.81
N ASP A 73 -1.50 1.65 -13.86
CA ASP A 73 -0.54 2.70 -13.57
C ASP A 73 -0.87 3.33 -12.23
N PHE A 74 0.11 3.91 -11.56
CA PHE A 74 -0.12 4.60 -10.30
C PHE A 74 0.71 5.88 -10.17
N HIS A 75 0.18 6.82 -9.38
CA HIS A 75 0.87 8.02 -8.94
C HIS A 75 0.85 8.08 -7.41
N MET A 76 2.02 8.31 -6.81
CA MET A 76 2.18 8.50 -5.38
C MET A 76 2.69 9.92 -5.12
N ASN A 77 1.86 10.74 -4.47
CA ASN A 77 2.21 12.09 -4.04
C ASN A 77 2.26 12.16 -2.53
N ALA A 78 3.34 12.72 -2.01
CA ALA A 78 3.52 12.98 -0.59
C ALA A 78 3.86 14.45 -0.38
N SER A 79 3.27 15.07 0.64
CA SER A 79 3.48 16.48 0.96
C SER A 79 3.47 16.71 2.47
N GLY A 80 3.95 17.89 2.87
CA GLY A 80 4.00 18.28 4.27
C GLY A 80 5.16 17.65 5.04
N GLU A 81 4.95 17.38 6.31
CA GLU A 81 5.99 16.98 7.27
C GLU A 81 6.26 15.46 7.31
N THR A 82 6.23 14.80 6.18
CA THR A 82 6.38 13.33 6.08
C THR A 82 7.68 12.78 6.65
N GLY A 83 8.74 13.58 6.67
CA GLY A 83 10.03 13.22 7.27
C GLY A 83 10.12 13.39 8.80
N ARG A 84 9.08 13.92 9.43
CA ARG A 84 9.00 14.15 10.88
C ARG A 84 7.82 13.45 11.54
N THR A 85 6.85 13.02 10.76
CA THR A 85 5.63 12.37 11.23
C THR A 85 5.85 10.88 11.40
N PHE A 86 5.44 10.34 12.53
CA PHE A 86 5.48 8.91 12.83
C PHE A 86 4.11 8.27 12.62
N VAL A 87 4.12 7.02 12.19
CA VAL A 87 2.91 6.23 11.93
C VAL A 87 3.14 4.79 12.35
N PHE A 88 2.08 4.07 12.68
CA PHE A 88 2.17 2.62 12.89
C PHE A 88 2.59 1.93 11.58
N PRO A 89 3.54 0.98 11.62
CA PRO A 89 3.98 0.28 10.43
C PRO A 89 2.86 -0.52 9.79
N LEU A 90 2.88 -0.65 8.47
CA LEU A 90 1.90 -1.39 7.67
C LEU A 90 0.45 -0.90 7.84
N LEU A 91 0.28 0.40 8.09
CA LEU A 91 -1.06 0.98 8.30
C LEU A 91 -1.85 1.11 7.00
N PHE A 92 -1.20 1.58 5.93
CA PHE A 92 -1.86 1.88 4.65
C PHE A 92 -1.89 0.72 3.67
N ILE A 93 -1.01 -0.28 3.86
CA ILE A 93 -0.89 -1.39 2.90
C ILE A 93 -2.19 -2.19 2.69
N PRO A 94 -3.06 -2.41 3.69
CA PRO A 94 -4.32 -3.12 3.47
C PRO A 94 -5.24 -2.44 2.45
N PHE A 95 -5.26 -1.10 2.42
CA PHE A 95 -6.04 -0.35 1.44
C PHE A 95 -5.49 -0.51 0.03
N ILE A 96 -4.16 -0.50 -0.11
CA ILE A 96 -3.49 -0.70 -1.38
C ILE A 96 -3.71 -2.12 -1.90
N GLN A 97 -3.55 -3.12 -1.05
CA GLN A 97 -3.80 -4.53 -1.39
C GLN A 97 -5.23 -4.76 -1.85
N TYR A 98 -6.19 -4.16 -1.13
CA TYR A 98 -7.59 -4.20 -1.52
C TYR A 98 -7.80 -3.60 -2.91
N THR A 99 -7.27 -2.41 -3.17
CA THR A 99 -7.41 -1.72 -4.46
C THR A 99 -6.79 -2.53 -5.61
N VAL A 100 -5.58 -3.04 -5.43
CA VAL A 100 -4.91 -3.88 -6.44
C VAL A 100 -5.73 -5.15 -6.73
N LYS A 101 -6.25 -5.80 -5.70
CA LYS A 101 -7.11 -7.00 -5.86
C LYS A 101 -8.37 -6.69 -6.66
N GLN A 102 -9.01 -5.53 -6.44
CA GLN A 102 -10.18 -5.12 -7.22
C GLN A 102 -9.83 -4.96 -8.71
N ILE A 103 -8.69 -4.38 -9.02
CA ILE A 103 -8.21 -4.23 -10.40
C ILE A 103 -7.94 -5.60 -11.04
N GLU A 104 -7.34 -6.53 -10.29
CA GLU A 104 -7.04 -7.88 -10.80
C GLU A 104 -8.29 -8.70 -11.15
N THR A 105 -9.40 -8.46 -10.45
CA THR A 105 -10.66 -9.19 -10.65
C THR A 105 -11.52 -8.64 -11.79
N GLN A 106 -11.19 -7.46 -12.33
CA GLN A 106 -11.95 -6.83 -13.40
C GLN A 106 -11.24 -6.95 -14.74
N GLU A 107 -12.02 -7.05 -15.81
CA GLU A 107 -11.49 -7.16 -17.17
C GLU A 107 -11.21 -5.82 -17.84
N GLU A 108 -11.71 -4.72 -17.26
CA GLU A 108 -11.49 -3.37 -17.78
C GLU A 108 -10.08 -2.88 -17.50
N HIS A 109 -9.28 -2.66 -18.52
CA HIS A 109 -7.89 -2.20 -18.45
C HIS A 109 -7.60 -1.13 -19.50
N PRO A 110 -6.64 -0.23 -19.24
CA PRO A 110 -5.82 -0.06 -18.02
C PRO A 110 -6.55 0.69 -16.91
N ALA A 111 -6.26 0.33 -15.66
CA ALA A 111 -6.70 1.08 -14.49
C ALA A 111 -5.61 2.06 -14.01
N SER A 112 -6.00 3.10 -13.28
CA SER A 112 -5.06 4.00 -12.61
C SER A 112 -5.38 4.12 -11.12
N ILE A 113 -4.32 4.25 -10.32
CA ILE A 113 -4.40 4.47 -8.87
C ILE A 113 -3.69 5.78 -8.56
N ASP A 114 -4.38 6.73 -7.94
CA ASP A 114 -3.81 7.97 -7.45
C ASP A 114 -3.82 7.98 -5.92
N ILE A 115 -2.63 8.15 -5.34
CA ILE A 115 -2.44 8.13 -3.89
C ILE A 115 -1.84 9.46 -3.46
N HIS A 116 -2.48 10.10 -2.47
CA HIS A 116 -2.00 11.31 -1.83
C HIS A 116 -1.85 11.09 -0.33
N LEU A 117 -0.67 11.40 0.18
CA LEU A 117 -0.37 11.43 1.60
C LEU A 117 0.08 12.83 1.99
N HIS A 118 -0.59 13.43 2.94
CA HIS A 118 -0.23 14.73 3.49
C HIS A 118 -0.10 14.65 5.00
N ALA A 119 0.97 15.22 5.55
CA ALA A 119 1.21 15.27 6.98
C ALA A 119 1.44 16.70 7.46
N GLU A 120 0.70 17.11 8.49
CA GLU A 120 0.80 18.42 9.14
C GLU A 120 0.43 18.31 10.61
N ASP A 121 1.27 18.83 11.50
CA ASP A 121 1.02 18.83 12.95
C ASP A 121 0.65 17.43 13.51
N GLU A 122 1.37 16.39 13.13
CA GLU A 122 1.11 14.98 13.49
C GLU A 122 -0.20 14.41 12.93
N ASN A 123 -0.96 15.18 12.15
CA ASN A 123 -2.13 14.68 11.45
C ASN A 123 -1.73 14.14 10.08
N ILE A 124 -2.38 13.09 9.65
CA ILE A 124 -2.13 12.45 8.36
C ILE A 124 -3.43 12.36 7.59
N GLN A 125 -3.38 12.76 6.33
CA GLN A 125 -4.44 12.52 5.35
C GLN A 125 -3.93 11.54 4.30
N PHE A 126 -4.65 10.45 4.12
CA PHE A 126 -4.40 9.44 3.10
C PHE A 126 -5.62 9.36 2.17
N ASN A 127 -5.38 9.59 0.89
CA ASN A 127 -6.40 9.46 -0.15
C ASN A 127 -5.90 8.48 -1.21
N CYS A 128 -6.71 7.48 -1.52
CA CYS A 128 -6.48 6.53 -2.59
C CYS A 128 -7.68 6.54 -3.53
N GLN A 129 -7.48 6.95 -4.76
CA GLN A 129 -8.52 7.00 -5.79
C GLN A 129 -8.17 6.02 -6.90
N VAL A 130 -9.16 5.30 -7.40
CA VAL A 130 -9.01 4.33 -8.48
C VAL A 130 -9.97 4.63 -9.61
N SER A 131 -9.53 4.42 -10.85
CA SER A 131 -10.32 4.72 -12.06
C SER A 131 -11.48 3.75 -12.31
N ILE A 132 -11.49 2.60 -11.64
CA ILE A 132 -12.54 1.57 -11.77
C ILE A 132 -13.40 1.52 -10.51
N PRO A 133 -14.68 1.10 -10.61
CA PRO A 133 -15.52 0.86 -9.45
C PRO A 133 -14.99 -0.31 -8.62
N CYS A 134 -14.90 -0.14 -7.31
CA CYS A 134 -14.55 -1.19 -6.37
C CYS A 134 -15.80 -1.66 -5.63
N LEU A 135 -15.94 -2.97 -5.47
CA LEU A 135 -16.99 -3.54 -4.63
C LEU A 135 -16.57 -3.42 -3.17
N GLU A 136 -17.49 -3.06 -2.29
CA GLU A 136 -17.21 -2.96 -0.86
C GLU A 136 -17.05 -4.36 -0.23
N PRO A 137 -15.86 -4.74 0.25
CA PRO A 137 -15.70 -5.99 0.98
C PRO A 137 -15.89 -5.74 2.47
N GLU A 138 -17.07 -5.93 2.98
CA GLU A 138 -17.39 -5.73 4.40
C GLU A 138 -16.41 -6.44 5.36
N GLN A 139 -15.97 -7.64 5.02
CA GLN A 139 -15.09 -8.40 5.91
C GLN A 139 -13.65 -7.87 5.98
N GLU A 140 -13.06 -7.44 4.86
CA GLU A 140 -11.70 -6.88 4.83
C GLU A 140 -11.68 -5.51 5.52
N LEU A 141 -12.71 -4.69 5.30
CA LEU A 141 -12.87 -3.38 5.92
C LEU A 141 -13.09 -3.46 7.43
N ASN A 142 -13.81 -4.44 7.93
CA ASN A 142 -14.03 -4.63 9.36
C ASN A 142 -12.72 -4.88 10.12
N LYS A 143 -11.79 -5.68 9.56
CA LYS A 143 -10.46 -5.89 10.16
C LYS A 143 -9.64 -4.62 10.21
N ILE A 144 -9.69 -3.82 9.14
CA ILE A 144 -8.99 -2.53 9.07
C ILE A 144 -9.57 -1.56 10.10
N ARG A 145 -10.90 -1.46 10.21
CA ARG A 145 -11.56 -0.62 11.21
C ARG A 145 -11.18 -1.02 12.64
N GLN A 146 -11.24 -2.31 12.96
CA GLN A 146 -10.83 -2.81 14.29
C GLN A 146 -9.39 -2.41 14.62
N ARG A 147 -8.48 -2.49 13.67
CA ARG A 147 -7.10 -2.06 13.86
C ARG A 147 -6.99 -0.56 14.09
N LEU A 148 -7.70 0.26 13.33
CA LEU A 148 -7.75 1.72 13.51
C LEU A 148 -8.35 2.09 14.87
N ASP A 149 -9.42 1.42 15.30
CA ASP A 149 -10.02 1.61 16.61
C ASP A 149 -9.03 1.36 17.75
N LEU A 150 -8.22 0.29 17.64
CA LEU A 150 -7.20 -0.04 18.62
C LEU A 150 -6.05 0.98 18.66
N GLN A 151 -5.63 1.48 17.50
CA GLN A 151 -4.46 2.35 17.36
C GLN A 151 -4.77 3.83 17.53
N TYR A 152 -5.94 4.28 17.11
CA TYR A 152 -6.33 5.69 17.07
C TYR A 152 -7.57 6.01 17.90
N GLY A 153 -8.38 5.00 18.28
CA GLY A 153 -9.64 5.22 19.01
C GLY A 153 -10.60 6.10 18.20
N GLU A 154 -10.98 7.25 18.74
CA GLU A 154 -11.85 8.22 18.06
C GLU A 154 -11.08 9.23 17.18
N ASN A 155 -9.76 9.12 17.12
CA ASN A 155 -8.91 10.08 16.42
C ASN A 155 -8.66 9.71 14.95
N TYR A 156 -9.60 9.03 14.33
CA TYR A 156 -9.55 8.79 12.89
C TYR A 156 -10.94 8.94 12.24
N ARG A 157 -10.92 9.20 10.95
CA ARG A 157 -12.10 9.18 10.09
C ARG A 157 -11.78 8.41 8.83
N LEU A 158 -12.58 7.39 8.54
CA LEU A 158 -12.45 6.57 7.33
C LEU A 158 -13.73 6.68 6.50
N GLU A 159 -13.59 7.19 5.29
CA GLU A 159 -14.65 7.26 4.29
C GLU A 159 -14.28 6.40 3.08
N LEU A 160 -15.23 5.61 2.63
CA LEU A 160 -15.10 4.71 1.51
C LEU A 160 -16.22 5.01 0.52
N THR A 161 -15.84 5.20 -0.73
CA THR A 161 -16.76 5.27 -1.86
C THR A 161 -16.45 4.16 -2.84
N GLY A 162 -17.27 3.98 -3.88
CA GLY A 162 -17.00 2.97 -4.91
C GLY A 162 -15.67 3.15 -5.67
N GLN A 163 -15.00 4.30 -5.54
CA GLN A 163 -13.75 4.60 -6.26
C GLN A 163 -12.70 5.29 -5.40
N SER A 164 -12.98 5.58 -4.13
CA SER A 164 -12.01 6.28 -3.28
C SER A 164 -12.02 5.80 -1.84
N ILE A 165 -10.84 5.86 -1.24
CA ILE A 165 -10.59 5.62 0.18
C ILE A 165 -10.00 6.91 0.74
N GLN A 166 -10.62 7.47 1.77
CA GLN A 166 -10.14 8.66 2.47
C GLN A 166 -9.98 8.32 3.95
N LEU A 167 -8.76 8.45 4.44
CA LEU A 167 -8.42 8.22 5.84
C LEU A 167 -7.77 9.47 6.41
N GLU A 168 -8.37 10.00 7.46
CA GLU A 168 -7.80 11.07 8.28
C GLU A 168 -7.39 10.51 9.63
N LEU A 169 -6.16 10.78 10.03
CA LEU A 169 -5.61 10.40 11.34
C LEU A 169 -5.25 11.68 12.09
N LYS A 170 -5.70 11.81 13.32
CA LYS A 170 -5.43 12.97 14.19
C LYS A 170 -4.45 12.57 15.29
N GLY A 171 -3.32 13.25 15.33
CA GLY A 171 -2.24 12.94 16.25
C GLY A 171 -1.53 11.62 15.94
N GLY A 172 -0.46 11.33 16.69
CA GLY A 172 0.40 10.17 16.45
C GLY A 172 -0.17 8.79 16.84
N GLY A 173 -1.45 8.69 17.19
CA GLY A 173 -2.04 7.47 17.75
C GLY A 173 -1.57 7.18 19.19
N LYS A 174 -2.18 6.19 19.83
CA LYS A 174 -1.85 5.76 21.23
C LYS A 174 -0.68 4.83 21.25
#